data_d11d5cb46fdd0a993f252d0f6aad0d9c
#
_entry.id   d11d5cb46fdd0a993f252d0f6aad0d9c
#
_cell.length_a   1.000
_cell.length_b   1.000
_cell.length_c   1.000
_cell.angle_alpha   90.00
_cell.angle_beta   90.00
_cell.angle_gamma   90.00
#
_symmetry.space_group_name_H-M   'P 1'
#
loop_
_entity.id
_entity.type
_entity.pdbx_description
1 polymer ?
#
loop_
_entity_poly.entity_id
_entity_poly.type
_entity_poly.pdbx_seq_one_letter_code
_entity_poly.pdbx_strand_id
1 'polypeptide(L)'
;MSLSSHQAILLVDGYNIIGDWSDLKQSRDRHGLEAARYELVECLINFSAAMAYRTKVVFDAHYQDTPRSTETYTAALSVHYTAFAETADTYIEKFCATFARKKYQQESTRLIVATSDRAQQLTVVGYGAEWLSAPMLEREVGIAVQKTNSKTKKQTKSKPPGRFLFNTLDPAAQKRLKQMRQGL
;
A
#
# COMPACT_ATOMS: atom_id res chain seq x y z
N MET A 1 -4.71 -25.02 0.32
CA MET A 1 -4.56 -23.59 0.03
C MET A 1 -4.09 -22.91 1.32
N SER A 2 -2.83 -22.52 1.37
CA SER A 2 -2.28 -21.81 2.52
C SER A 2 -2.95 -20.42 2.59
N LEU A 3 -3.76 -20.20 3.62
CA LEU A 3 -4.18 -18.86 4.00
C LEU A 3 -2.91 -18.11 4.35
N SER A 4 -2.49 -17.17 3.51
CA SER A 4 -1.38 -16.29 3.83
C SER A 4 -1.77 -15.49 5.07
N SER A 5 -1.26 -15.92 6.23
CA SER A 5 -1.47 -15.20 7.48
C SER A 5 -0.76 -13.85 7.35
N HIS A 6 -1.52 -12.78 7.24
CA HIS A 6 -0.97 -11.44 7.30
C HIS A 6 -0.38 -11.20 8.69
N GLN A 7 0.84 -10.66 8.75
CA GLN A 7 1.53 -10.40 10.02
C GLN A 7 0.87 -9.29 10.84
N ALA A 8 0.21 -8.33 10.17
CA ALA A 8 -0.51 -7.24 10.81
C ALA A 8 -1.62 -6.69 9.93
N ILE A 9 -2.55 -5.96 10.55
CA ILE A 9 -3.47 -5.06 9.90
C ILE A 9 -2.89 -3.65 10.03
N LEU A 10 -2.73 -2.94 8.92
CA LEU A 10 -2.32 -1.54 8.89
C LEU A 10 -3.51 -0.67 8.47
N LEU A 11 -3.96 0.22 9.37
CA LEU A 11 -4.88 1.29 9.03
C LEU A 11 -4.09 2.56 8.76
N VAL A 12 -4.43 3.27 7.70
CA VAL A 12 -3.76 4.50 7.30
C VAL A 12 -4.80 5.61 7.19
N ASP A 13 -4.62 6.69 7.94
CA ASP A 13 -5.36 7.93 7.73
C ASP A 13 -4.81 8.62 6.47
N GLY A 14 -5.50 8.45 5.35
CA GLY A 14 -4.96 8.82 4.05
C GLY A 14 -4.69 10.31 3.91
N TYR A 15 -5.61 11.18 4.35
CA TYR A 15 -5.40 12.62 4.23
C TYR A 15 -4.37 13.17 5.22
N ASN A 16 -4.27 12.56 6.39
CA ASN A 16 -3.24 12.91 7.35
C ASN A 16 -1.84 12.59 6.78
N ILE A 17 -1.67 11.42 6.16
CA ILE A 17 -0.40 11.05 5.51
C ILE A 17 -0.11 11.95 4.30
N ILE A 18 -1.09 12.24 3.42
CA ILE A 18 -0.92 13.19 2.30
C ILE A 18 -0.54 14.58 2.81
N GLY A 19 -1.10 15.00 3.94
CA GLY A 19 -0.79 16.28 4.58
C GLY A 19 0.61 16.35 5.21
N ASP A 20 1.27 15.22 5.45
CA ASP A 20 2.58 15.17 6.12
C ASP A 20 3.74 14.90 5.16
N TRP A 21 3.61 13.95 4.24
CA TRP A 21 4.68 13.60 3.30
C TRP A 21 4.92 14.71 2.27
N SER A 22 6.17 15.16 2.13
CA SER A 22 6.53 16.29 1.27
C SER A 22 6.18 16.05 -0.20
N ASP A 23 6.44 14.86 -0.71
CA ASP A 23 6.18 14.51 -2.12
C ASP A 23 4.68 14.47 -2.41
N LEU A 24 3.88 13.92 -1.49
CA LEU A 24 2.42 13.87 -1.64
C LEU A 24 1.77 15.25 -1.50
N LYS A 25 2.30 16.13 -0.62
CA LYS A 25 1.88 17.55 -0.58
C LYS A 25 2.13 18.23 -1.92
N GLN A 26 3.32 18.04 -2.47
CA GLN A 26 3.68 18.65 -3.75
C GLN A 26 2.80 18.11 -4.89
N SER A 27 2.52 16.80 -4.92
CA SER A 27 1.60 16.21 -5.90
C SER A 27 0.18 16.77 -5.75
N ARG A 28 -0.33 16.84 -4.53
CA ARG A 28 -1.63 17.46 -4.25
C ARG A 28 -1.71 18.90 -4.76
N ASP A 29 -0.67 19.70 -4.51
CA ASP A 29 -0.67 21.14 -4.84
C ASP A 29 -0.52 21.39 -6.35
N ARG A 30 0.14 20.47 -7.08
CA ARG A 30 0.36 20.57 -8.55
C ARG A 30 -0.71 19.85 -9.37
N HIS A 31 -1.17 18.71 -8.92
CA HIS A 31 -2.00 17.80 -9.72
C HIS A 31 -3.36 17.48 -9.07
N GLY A 32 -3.60 18.01 -7.88
CA GLY A 32 -4.85 17.82 -7.15
C GLY A 32 -4.82 16.63 -6.19
N LEU A 33 -5.85 16.59 -5.35
CA LEU A 33 -5.95 15.61 -4.25
C LEU A 33 -6.07 14.17 -4.75
N GLU A 34 -6.70 13.96 -5.90
CA GLU A 34 -6.87 12.64 -6.50
C GLU A 34 -5.53 12.03 -6.92
N ALA A 35 -4.63 12.83 -7.50
CA ALA A 35 -3.28 12.38 -7.85
C ALA A 35 -2.50 11.97 -6.60
N ALA A 36 -2.55 12.78 -5.54
CA ALA A 36 -1.89 12.44 -4.28
C ALA A 36 -2.46 11.16 -3.62
N ARG A 37 -3.79 10.94 -3.71
CA ARG A 37 -4.40 9.68 -3.25
C ARG A 37 -3.88 8.48 -4.03
N TYR A 38 -3.83 8.60 -5.35
CA TYR A 38 -3.30 7.54 -6.22
C TYR A 38 -1.85 7.19 -5.87
N GLU A 39 -0.98 8.19 -5.76
CA GLU A 39 0.43 7.99 -5.41
C GLU A 39 0.61 7.34 -4.03
N LEU A 40 -0.15 7.75 -3.02
CA LEU A 40 -0.13 7.11 -1.72
C LEU A 40 -0.51 5.63 -1.81
N VAL A 41 -1.59 5.31 -2.53
CA VAL A 41 -2.06 3.92 -2.71
C VAL A 41 -1.01 3.08 -3.41
N GLU A 42 -0.38 3.57 -4.49
CA GLU A 42 0.70 2.88 -5.21
C GLU A 42 1.90 2.57 -4.31
N CYS A 43 2.35 3.53 -3.50
CA CYS A 43 3.42 3.31 -2.53
C CYS A 43 3.06 2.21 -1.53
N LEU A 44 1.83 2.24 -1.01
CA LEU A 44 1.37 1.31 0.02
C LEU A 44 1.06 -0.09 -0.53
N ILE A 45 0.72 -0.26 -1.81
CA ILE A 45 0.58 -1.58 -2.44
C ILE A 45 1.88 -2.37 -2.31
N ASN A 46 2.99 -1.76 -2.73
CA ASN A 46 4.30 -2.39 -2.68
C ASN A 46 4.76 -2.66 -1.25
N PHE A 47 4.52 -1.71 -0.35
CA PHE A 47 4.84 -1.83 1.07
C PHE A 47 4.06 -2.97 1.73
N SER A 48 2.75 -3.03 1.52
CA SER A 48 1.87 -4.05 2.09
C SER A 48 2.27 -5.46 1.68
N ALA A 49 2.62 -5.63 0.40
CA ALA A 49 3.11 -6.91 -0.13
C ALA A 49 4.46 -7.30 0.50
N ALA A 50 5.40 -6.34 0.63
CA ALA A 50 6.73 -6.58 1.19
C ALA A 50 6.69 -6.95 2.68
N MET A 51 5.76 -6.35 3.44
CA MET A 51 5.60 -6.55 4.88
C MET A 51 4.60 -7.66 5.24
N ALA A 52 3.93 -8.24 4.26
CA ALA A 52 2.81 -9.15 4.46
C ALA A 52 1.72 -8.53 5.37
N TYR A 53 1.42 -7.25 5.18
CA TYR A 53 0.37 -6.54 5.91
C TYR A 53 -0.94 -6.53 5.12
N ARG A 54 -2.07 -6.60 5.83
CA ARG A 54 -3.37 -6.25 5.27
C ARG A 54 -3.60 -4.76 5.53
N THR A 55 -3.49 -3.95 4.48
CA THR A 55 -3.58 -2.49 4.59
C THR A 55 -4.96 -1.99 4.18
N LYS A 56 -5.49 -1.07 4.96
CA LYS A 56 -6.67 -0.30 4.65
C LYS A 56 -6.36 1.19 4.75
N VAL A 57 -6.43 1.90 3.64
CA VAL A 57 -6.34 3.36 3.60
C VAL A 57 -7.74 3.92 3.78
N VAL A 58 -7.90 4.87 4.68
CA VAL A 58 -9.19 5.50 4.98
C VAL A 58 -9.14 6.96 4.52
N PHE A 59 -10.11 7.37 3.72
CA PHE A 59 -10.32 8.75 3.30
C PHE A 59 -11.68 9.24 3.73
N ASP A 60 -11.74 10.47 4.21
CA ASP A 60 -13.01 11.15 4.43
C ASP A 60 -13.74 11.35 3.11
N ALA A 61 -15.04 11.10 3.10
CA ALA A 61 -15.93 11.47 2.00
C ALA A 61 -16.17 12.99 2.04
N HIS A 62 -15.15 13.78 1.66
CA HIS A 62 -15.29 15.23 1.63
C HIS A 62 -16.38 15.67 0.65
N TYR A 63 -17.43 16.30 1.17
CA TYR A 63 -18.44 17.09 0.45
C TYR A 63 -19.22 16.37 -0.66
N GLN A 64 -19.26 15.05 -0.66
CA GLN A 64 -20.10 14.29 -1.58
C GLN A 64 -21.13 13.48 -0.76
N ASP A 65 -22.40 13.60 -1.12
CA ASP A 65 -23.47 12.71 -0.63
C ASP A 65 -23.30 11.27 -1.16
N THR A 66 -22.06 10.78 -1.13
CA THR A 66 -21.76 9.44 -1.60
C THR A 66 -21.90 8.44 -0.48
N PRO A 67 -22.53 7.31 -0.72
CA PRO A 67 -22.58 6.24 0.26
C PRO A 67 -21.16 5.73 0.54
N ARG A 68 -20.97 5.20 1.75
CA ARG A 68 -19.73 4.49 2.13
C ARG A 68 -19.33 3.51 1.03
N SER A 69 -18.08 3.57 0.60
CA SER A 69 -17.55 2.68 -0.42
C SER A 69 -16.20 2.08 -0.02
N THR A 70 -15.91 0.91 -0.55
CA THR A 70 -14.61 0.26 -0.37
C THR A 70 -14.14 -0.26 -1.71
N GLU A 71 -12.96 0.14 -2.11
CA GLU A 71 -12.29 -0.29 -3.33
C GLU A 71 -11.14 -1.24 -2.98
N THR A 72 -11.11 -2.40 -3.59
CA THR A 72 -10.03 -3.37 -3.39
C THR A 72 -9.05 -3.26 -4.53
N TYR A 73 -7.83 -2.84 -4.25
CA TYR A 73 -6.75 -2.69 -5.22
C TYR A 73 -5.96 -4.00 -5.38
N THR A 74 -5.66 -4.65 -4.25
CA THR A 74 -4.98 -5.95 -4.23
C THR A 74 -5.54 -6.83 -3.13
N ALA A 75 -5.12 -8.09 -3.04
CA ALA A 75 -5.47 -8.96 -1.92
C ALA A 75 -4.99 -8.42 -0.56
N ALA A 76 -3.97 -7.55 -0.57
CA ALA A 76 -3.34 -6.99 0.62
C ALA A 76 -3.76 -5.55 0.91
N LEU A 77 -4.36 -4.81 -0.06
CA LEU A 77 -4.70 -3.40 0.12
C LEU A 77 -6.09 -3.06 -0.40
N SER A 78 -6.84 -2.35 0.43
CA SER A 78 -8.13 -1.73 0.11
C SER A 78 -8.15 -0.27 0.54
N VAL A 79 -8.92 0.55 -0.19
CA VAL A 79 -9.23 1.93 0.14
C VAL A 79 -10.67 2.01 0.61
N HIS A 80 -10.89 2.69 1.71
CA HIS A 80 -12.20 2.91 2.28
C HIS A 80 -12.53 4.41 2.29
N TYR A 81 -13.65 4.76 1.68
CA TYR A 81 -14.22 6.10 1.77
C TYR A 81 -15.33 6.08 2.82
N THR A 82 -15.26 6.98 3.78
CA THR A 82 -16.26 7.08 4.85
C THR A 82 -17.63 7.50 4.30
N ALA A 83 -18.68 7.28 5.09
CA ALA A 83 -20.00 7.82 4.75
C ALA A 83 -20.05 9.33 4.97
N PHE A 84 -21.04 9.98 4.39
CA PHE A 84 -21.35 11.38 4.72
C PHE A 84 -21.46 11.56 6.25
N ALA A 85 -20.84 12.62 6.77
CA ALA A 85 -20.75 12.92 8.21
C ALA A 85 -19.94 11.92 9.07
N GLU A 86 -19.28 10.93 8.49
CA GLU A 86 -18.31 10.08 9.18
C GLU A 86 -16.90 10.54 8.80
N THR A 87 -16.05 10.82 9.79
CA THR A 87 -14.63 11.15 9.54
C THR A 87 -13.75 9.89 9.51
N ALA A 88 -12.56 10.00 8.93
CA ALA A 88 -11.56 8.93 8.99
C ALA A 88 -11.22 8.57 10.43
N ASP A 89 -11.09 9.57 11.31
CA ASP A 89 -10.85 9.38 12.75
C ASP A 89 -11.92 8.51 13.40
N THR A 90 -13.20 8.88 13.19
CA THR A 90 -14.33 8.11 13.73
C THR A 90 -14.35 6.67 13.23
N TYR A 91 -14.06 6.47 11.95
CA TYR A 91 -13.98 5.13 11.37
C TYR A 91 -12.85 4.31 11.98
N ILE A 92 -11.64 4.89 12.07
CA ILE A 92 -10.44 4.24 12.63
C ILE A 92 -10.67 3.90 14.11
N GLU A 93 -11.25 4.81 14.88
CA GLU A 93 -11.58 4.56 16.28
C GLU A 93 -12.57 3.39 16.45
N LYS A 94 -13.66 3.38 15.70
CA LYS A 94 -14.62 2.26 15.68
C LYS A 94 -13.97 0.92 15.30
N PHE A 95 -13.06 0.96 14.34
CA PHE A 95 -12.30 -0.22 13.93
C PHE A 95 -11.43 -0.72 15.08
N CYS A 96 -10.64 0.16 15.72
CA CYS A 96 -9.79 -0.18 16.87
C CYS A 96 -10.61 -0.75 18.03
N ALA A 97 -11.72 -0.12 18.39
CA ALA A 97 -12.62 -0.60 19.44
C ALA A 97 -13.20 -1.99 19.14
N THR A 98 -13.58 -2.23 17.88
CA THR A 98 -14.09 -3.53 17.45
C THR A 98 -12.99 -4.59 17.45
N PHE A 99 -11.80 -4.23 17.01
CA PHE A 99 -10.63 -5.11 16.99
C PHE A 99 -10.21 -5.49 18.40
N ALA A 100 -10.14 -4.54 19.33
CA ALA A 100 -9.82 -4.80 20.75
C ALA A 100 -10.77 -5.83 21.37
N ARG A 101 -12.08 -5.71 21.11
CA ARG A 101 -13.07 -6.68 21.60
C ARG A 101 -12.88 -8.09 21.02
N LYS A 102 -12.48 -8.20 19.75
CA LYS A 102 -12.25 -9.49 19.07
C LYS A 102 -10.91 -10.12 19.46
N LYS A 103 -9.91 -9.33 19.87
CA LYS A 103 -8.58 -9.83 20.28
C LYS A 103 -8.65 -10.78 21.46
N TYR A 104 -9.64 -10.63 22.33
CA TYR A 104 -9.90 -11.58 23.41
C TYR A 104 -10.35 -12.97 22.94
N GLN A 105 -10.71 -13.10 21.65
CA GLN A 105 -11.25 -14.34 21.05
C GLN A 105 -10.32 -14.97 20.01
N GLN A 106 -9.35 -14.24 19.47
CA GLN A 106 -8.44 -14.73 18.44
C GLN A 106 -7.01 -14.20 18.67
N GLU A 107 -6.07 -15.12 18.84
CA GLU A 107 -4.67 -14.82 19.10
C GLU A 107 -3.97 -14.19 17.87
N SER A 108 -3.08 -13.27 18.17
CA SER A 108 -1.85 -12.85 17.47
C SER A 108 -1.88 -11.94 16.25
N THR A 109 -2.98 -11.37 15.81
CA THR A 109 -2.89 -10.34 14.76
C THR A 109 -2.58 -8.97 15.38
N ARG A 110 -1.54 -8.28 14.90
CA ARG A 110 -1.21 -6.91 15.31
C ARG A 110 -2.11 -5.93 14.56
N LEU A 111 -2.51 -4.85 15.24
CA LEU A 111 -3.17 -3.71 14.62
C LEU A 111 -2.24 -2.50 14.71
N ILE A 112 -1.90 -1.92 13.56
CA ILE A 112 -1.06 -0.74 13.44
C ILE A 112 -1.89 0.38 12.84
N VAL A 113 -1.82 1.59 13.40
CA VAL A 113 -2.51 2.77 12.86
C VAL A 113 -1.48 3.83 12.51
N ALA A 114 -1.47 4.24 11.24
CA ALA A 114 -0.57 5.27 10.73
C ALA A 114 -1.30 6.61 10.67
N THR A 115 -0.86 7.56 11.49
CA THR A 115 -1.35 8.92 11.57
C THR A 115 -0.33 9.83 12.25
N SER A 116 -0.32 11.14 11.93
CA SER A 116 0.41 12.17 12.67
C SER A 116 -0.48 12.97 13.61
N ASP A 117 -1.79 12.69 13.63
CA ASP A 117 -2.70 13.33 14.57
C ASP A 117 -2.47 12.81 15.99
N ARG A 118 -2.15 13.73 16.91
CA ARG A 118 -1.81 13.38 18.29
C ARG A 118 -3.02 12.91 19.10
N ALA A 119 -4.19 13.44 18.84
CA ALA A 119 -5.41 13.01 19.52
C ALA A 119 -5.79 11.61 19.07
N GLN A 120 -5.73 11.34 17.77
CA GLN A 120 -5.96 10.02 17.22
C GLN A 120 -4.93 9.01 17.74
N GLN A 121 -3.64 9.39 17.84
CA GLN A 121 -2.59 8.57 18.43
C GLN A 121 -2.97 8.06 19.83
N LEU A 122 -3.37 8.96 20.71
CA LEU A 122 -3.74 8.59 22.09
C LEU A 122 -4.94 7.63 22.13
N THR A 123 -5.92 7.89 21.28
CA THR A 123 -7.12 7.06 21.17
C THR A 123 -6.80 5.64 20.71
N VAL A 124 -6.02 5.48 19.64
CA VAL A 124 -5.73 4.16 19.07
C VAL A 124 -4.84 3.32 19.99
N VAL A 125 -3.86 3.95 20.65
CA VAL A 125 -3.02 3.31 21.66
C VAL A 125 -3.87 2.87 22.86
N GLY A 126 -4.85 3.66 23.27
CA GLY A 126 -5.81 3.31 24.31
C GLY A 126 -6.62 2.05 24.01
N TYR A 127 -6.89 1.74 22.76
CA TYR A 127 -7.49 0.47 22.32
C TYR A 127 -6.49 -0.67 22.13
N GLY A 128 -5.21 -0.45 22.38
CA GLY A 128 -4.16 -1.47 22.26
C GLY A 128 -3.65 -1.67 20.83
N ALA A 129 -3.88 -0.71 19.93
CA ALA A 129 -3.22 -0.66 18.62
C ALA A 129 -1.81 -0.08 18.75
N GLU A 130 -0.93 -0.47 17.85
CA GLU A 130 0.37 0.15 17.68
C GLU A 130 0.23 1.42 16.85
N TRP A 131 0.89 2.49 17.27
CA TRP A 131 0.91 3.72 16.52
C TRP A 131 2.17 3.85 15.67
N LEU A 132 1.99 4.31 14.43
CA LEU A 132 3.06 4.60 13.48
C LEU A 132 2.90 6.05 12.99
N SER A 133 3.89 6.90 13.20
CA SER A 133 3.82 8.27 12.71
C SER A 133 3.98 8.32 11.19
N ALA A 134 3.46 9.39 10.55
CA ALA A 134 3.59 9.55 9.10
C ALA A 134 5.07 9.57 8.64
N PRO A 135 6.01 10.27 9.29
CA PRO A 135 7.43 10.21 8.93
C PRO A 135 8.04 8.81 9.08
N MET A 136 7.61 8.03 10.10
CA MET A 136 8.11 6.66 10.25
C MET A 136 7.55 5.74 9.15
N LEU A 137 6.28 5.88 8.79
CA LEU A 137 5.70 5.14 7.68
C LEU A 137 6.42 5.46 6.37
N GLU A 138 6.71 6.74 6.09
CA GLU A 138 7.46 7.18 4.91
C GLU A 138 8.82 6.50 4.83
N ARG A 139 9.55 6.49 5.94
CA ARG A 139 10.85 5.83 6.04
C ARG A 139 10.77 4.32 5.79
N GLU A 140 9.79 3.65 6.37
CA GLU A 140 9.61 2.20 6.19
C GLU A 140 9.23 1.84 4.76
N VAL A 141 8.36 2.63 4.13
CA VAL A 141 8.01 2.50 2.71
C VAL A 141 9.25 2.68 1.83
N GLY A 142 10.07 3.69 2.09
CA GLY A 142 11.32 3.93 1.36
C GLY A 142 12.30 2.74 1.46
N ILE A 143 12.45 2.16 2.65
CA ILE A 143 13.29 0.97 2.87
C ILE A 143 12.75 -0.26 2.11
N ALA A 144 11.43 -0.46 2.11
CA ALA A 144 10.81 -1.58 1.40
C ALA A 144 11.03 -1.47 -0.12
N VAL A 145 10.87 -0.28 -0.70
CA VAL A 145 11.13 -0.02 -2.12
C VAL A 145 12.60 -0.31 -2.47
N GLN A 146 13.55 0.15 -1.66
CA GLN A 146 14.98 -0.11 -1.90
C GLN A 146 15.32 -1.60 -1.87
N LYS A 147 14.76 -2.35 -0.92
CA LYS A 147 14.96 -3.80 -0.82
C LYS A 147 14.39 -4.55 -2.05
N THR A 148 13.26 -4.11 -2.56
CA THR A 148 12.64 -4.71 -3.75
C THR A 148 13.49 -4.44 -4.99
N ASN A 149 13.94 -3.20 -5.19
CA ASN A 149 14.79 -2.81 -6.30
C ASN A 149 16.17 -3.54 -6.27
N SER A 150 16.73 -3.76 -5.09
CA SER A 150 18.01 -4.48 -4.96
C SER A 150 17.88 -5.98 -5.27
N LYS A 151 16.74 -6.61 -4.93
CA LYS A 151 16.46 -8.01 -5.29
C LYS A 151 16.28 -8.16 -6.81
N THR A 152 15.57 -7.25 -7.46
CA THR A 152 15.36 -7.24 -8.91
C THR A 152 16.69 -7.06 -9.65
N LYS A 153 17.55 -6.13 -9.20
CA LYS A 153 18.89 -5.93 -9.78
C LYS A 153 19.83 -7.15 -9.60
N LYS A 154 19.69 -7.91 -8.51
CA LYS A 154 20.46 -9.15 -8.33
C LYS A 154 19.97 -10.29 -9.24
N GLN A 155 18.68 -10.39 -9.49
CA GLN A 155 18.13 -11.39 -10.41
C GLN A 155 18.45 -11.07 -11.88
N THR A 156 18.52 -9.80 -12.27
CA THR A 156 18.90 -9.40 -13.63
C THR A 156 20.40 -9.54 -13.90
N LYS A 157 21.26 -9.49 -12.88
CA LYS A 157 22.70 -9.71 -13.05
C LYS A 157 23.10 -11.18 -13.23
N SER A 158 22.19 -12.12 -12.95
CA SER A 158 22.44 -13.56 -13.10
C SER A 158 22.06 -14.13 -14.47
N LYS A 159 21.51 -13.32 -15.39
CA LYS A 159 21.16 -13.76 -16.76
C LYS A 159 21.61 -12.71 -17.77
N PRO A 160 22.45 -13.03 -18.74
CA PRO A 160 22.82 -12.09 -19.79
C PRO A 160 21.56 -11.73 -20.60
N PRO A 161 21.27 -10.43 -20.83
CA PRO A 161 20.13 -10.02 -21.62
C PRO A 161 20.35 -10.45 -23.07
N GLY A 162 19.45 -11.24 -23.60
CA GLY A 162 19.41 -11.56 -25.04
C GLY A 162 19.41 -13.02 -25.44
N ARG A 163 19.77 -13.95 -24.57
CA ARG A 163 19.79 -15.38 -24.94
C ARG A 163 18.52 -16.16 -24.57
N PHE A 164 17.75 -15.67 -23.62
CA PHE A 164 16.62 -16.42 -23.08
C PHE A 164 15.35 -16.33 -23.93
N LEU A 165 15.08 -15.15 -24.52
CA LEU A 165 13.95 -14.95 -25.44
C LEU A 165 14.16 -15.70 -26.77
N PHE A 166 15.40 -15.78 -27.24
CA PHE A 166 15.70 -16.42 -28.51
C PHE A 166 15.50 -17.94 -28.44
N ASN A 167 15.82 -18.58 -27.32
CA ASN A 167 15.70 -20.04 -27.17
C ASN A 167 14.27 -20.53 -26.87
N THR A 168 13.34 -19.62 -26.52
CA THR A 168 11.92 -19.94 -26.29
C THR A 168 11.07 -19.73 -27.54
N LEU A 169 11.65 -19.19 -28.60
CA LEU A 169 10.96 -18.99 -29.88
C LEU A 169 10.99 -20.26 -30.72
N ASP A 170 9.89 -20.52 -31.42
CA ASP A 170 9.78 -21.52 -32.47
C ASP A 170 10.93 -21.37 -33.49
N PRO A 171 11.53 -22.44 -33.98
CA PRO A 171 12.62 -22.44 -34.96
C PRO A 171 12.38 -21.55 -36.19
N ALA A 172 11.11 -21.46 -36.66
CA ALA A 172 10.74 -20.56 -37.75
C ALA A 172 10.83 -19.08 -37.37
N ALA A 173 10.46 -18.72 -36.16
CA ALA A 173 10.57 -17.35 -35.62
C ALA A 173 12.04 -16.96 -35.38
N GLN A 174 12.88 -17.88 -34.93
CA GLN A 174 14.32 -17.68 -34.79
C GLN A 174 14.99 -17.36 -36.12
N LYS A 175 14.60 -18.07 -37.19
CA LYS A 175 15.12 -17.87 -38.55
C LYS A 175 14.74 -16.52 -39.10
N ARG A 176 13.49 -16.06 -38.91
CA ARG A 176 13.00 -14.73 -39.32
C ARG A 176 13.75 -13.60 -38.60
N LEU A 177 13.96 -13.72 -37.29
CA LEU A 177 14.71 -12.74 -36.50
C LEU A 177 16.18 -12.65 -36.92
N LYS A 178 16.83 -13.78 -37.27
CA LYS A 178 18.19 -13.80 -37.82
C LYS A 178 18.26 -13.06 -39.15
N GLN A 179 17.31 -13.28 -40.05
CA GLN A 179 17.24 -12.60 -41.36
C GLN A 179 17.05 -11.09 -41.22
N MET A 180 16.14 -10.63 -40.34
CA MET A 180 15.94 -9.22 -40.06
C MET A 180 17.20 -8.51 -39.52
N ARG A 181 18.02 -9.24 -38.72
CA ARG A 181 19.26 -8.69 -38.15
C ARG A 181 20.41 -8.61 -39.16
N GLN A 182 20.34 -9.32 -40.29
CA GLN A 182 21.34 -9.34 -41.34
C GLN A 182 20.99 -8.44 -42.54
N GLY A 183 19.87 -7.67 -42.46
CA GLY A 183 19.51 -6.69 -43.49
C GLY A 183 19.04 -7.32 -44.79
N LEU A 184 18.52 -8.52 -44.78
CA LEU A 184 17.87 -9.20 -45.91
C LEU A 184 16.36 -9.27 -45.68
#